data_3eadf17b6bf65a9c74aded2b94000a7f
#
_entry.id   3eadf17b6bf65a9c74aded2b94000a7f
#
_cell.length_a   1.000
_cell.length_b   1.000
_cell.length_c   1.000
_cell.angle_alpha   90.00
_cell.angle_beta   90.00
_cell.angle_gamma   90.00
#
_symmetry.space_group_name_H-M   'P 1'
#
loop_
_entity.id
_entity.type
_entity.pdbx_description
1 polymer ?
#
loop_
_entity_poly.entity_id
_entity_poly.type
_entity_poly.pdbx_seq_one_letter_code
_entity_poly.pdbx_strand_id
1 'polypeptide(L)'
;MVRIGQSLNLAYQAANHLVQVISGPPLDDQTYSLAESFMNQTVQALDTADTSMNWLRPLTTRLHWLPQIGPTLSAAPTLLHVGVQLAGIGNQFLIVAEPQLKQTTESAAITRLPLLLASTSQKLPELEGQIADVQAQLATLSNEGLLPSVAQQLKTLQAGVALFHAALKLSDQLPNVLGNEQRQRYLVLVQNNYELRASGGFITAIGLLTVYEGKVISFEAQDSYDAPDGEGPFPLAPLPMQRYMHIDSLLLRDVNWSPDLPTTAQLAVDLYGQSTGLRVDGVITLDLRGVELFVEALQPLSVPGNPEPITAQNVVAQSKAMWAMPPTLKDAGDAAKEKWWKQRKDFIPLLATALLNRLQGSGASTTAIATAFY
;
A
#
# COMPACT_ATOMS: atom_id res chain seq x y z
N MET A 1 14.16 16.94 -33.71
CA MET A 1 12.75 16.93 -33.30
C MET A 1 12.04 15.67 -33.76
N VAL A 2 11.92 15.35 -35.05
CA VAL A 2 11.23 14.14 -35.54
C VAL A 2 11.81 12.85 -34.91
N ARG A 3 13.14 12.71 -34.88
CA ARG A 3 13.82 11.53 -34.32
C ARG A 3 13.54 11.35 -32.83
N ILE A 4 13.53 12.43 -32.04
CA ILE A 4 13.20 12.37 -30.62
C ILE A 4 11.74 11.92 -30.41
N GLY A 5 10.80 12.50 -31.17
CA GLY A 5 9.40 12.11 -31.09
C GLY A 5 9.15 10.66 -31.48
N GLN A 6 9.86 10.13 -32.50
CA GLN A 6 9.78 8.72 -32.89
C GLN A 6 10.34 7.81 -31.80
N SER A 7 11.51 8.13 -31.22
CA SER A 7 12.12 7.35 -30.14
C SER A 7 11.25 7.33 -28.89
N LEU A 8 10.65 8.47 -28.48
CA LEU A 8 9.74 8.53 -27.35
C LEU A 8 8.47 7.72 -27.58
N ASN A 9 7.92 7.74 -28.80
CA ASN A 9 6.76 6.92 -29.13
C ASN A 9 7.09 5.41 -29.09
N LEU A 10 8.26 5.01 -29.59
CA LEU A 10 8.74 3.62 -29.49
C LEU A 10 8.92 3.20 -28.04
N ALA A 11 9.55 4.04 -27.20
CA ALA A 11 9.72 3.78 -25.78
C ALA A 11 8.37 3.60 -25.07
N TYR A 12 7.42 4.48 -25.37
CA TYR A 12 6.07 4.40 -24.80
C TYR A 12 5.33 3.12 -25.17
N GLN A 13 5.39 2.73 -26.45
CA GLN A 13 4.77 1.48 -26.92
C GLN A 13 5.43 0.25 -26.29
N ALA A 14 6.77 0.19 -26.28
CA ALA A 14 7.50 -0.91 -25.67
C ALA A 14 7.24 -1.02 -24.17
N ALA A 15 7.22 0.10 -23.45
CA ALA A 15 6.89 0.13 -22.02
C ALA A 15 5.47 -0.35 -21.74
N ASN A 16 4.47 0.04 -22.55
CA ASN A 16 3.10 -0.43 -22.39
C ASN A 16 2.98 -1.94 -22.63
N HIS A 17 3.65 -2.48 -23.65
CA HIS A 17 3.69 -3.92 -23.90
C HIS A 17 4.37 -4.66 -22.73
N LEU A 18 5.48 -4.12 -22.21
CA LEU A 18 6.16 -4.66 -21.04
C LEU A 18 5.21 -4.74 -19.83
N VAL A 19 4.50 -3.66 -19.52
CA VAL A 19 3.52 -3.61 -18.43
C VAL A 19 2.44 -4.68 -18.63
N GLN A 20 1.91 -4.84 -19.84
CA GLN A 20 0.90 -5.88 -20.14
C GLN A 20 1.46 -7.29 -19.90
N VAL A 21 2.70 -7.56 -20.30
CA VAL A 21 3.34 -8.86 -20.11
C VAL A 21 3.58 -9.14 -18.62
N ILE A 22 4.12 -8.17 -17.87
CA ILE A 22 4.45 -8.36 -16.44
C ILE A 22 3.18 -8.42 -15.56
N SER A 23 2.11 -7.72 -15.95
CA SER A 23 0.83 -7.74 -15.23
C SER A 23 -0.03 -8.99 -15.54
N GLY A 24 0.40 -9.81 -16.47
CA GLY A 24 -0.28 -11.03 -16.91
C GLY A 24 -0.01 -12.24 -15.98
N PRO A 25 -0.29 -13.45 -16.45
CA PRO A 25 0.03 -14.70 -15.75
C PRO A 25 1.54 -14.82 -15.47
N PRO A 26 1.97 -15.81 -14.66
CA PRO A 26 3.38 -16.09 -14.42
C PRO A 26 4.18 -16.17 -15.72
N LEU A 27 5.39 -15.61 -15.74
CA LEU A 27 6.20 -15.55 -16.93
C LEU A 27 6.82 -16.93 -17.20
N ASP A 28 6.39 -17.59 -18.26
CA ASP A 28 7.15 -18.69 -18.84
C ASP A 28 8.39 -18.17 -19.58
N ASP A 29 9.24 -19.05 -20.09
CA ASP A 29 10.47 -18.68 -20.81
C ASP A 29 10.19 -17.78 -22.01
N GLN A 30 9.07 -17.97 -22.69
CA GLN A 30 8.70 -17.20 -23.88
C GLN A 30 8.22 -15.80 -23.49
N THR A 31 7.34 -15.68 -22.51
CA THR A 31 6.83 -14.40 -22.04
C THR A 31 7.90 -13.60 -21.31
N TYR A 32 8.83 -14.25 -20.59
CA TYR A 32 9.99 -13.59 -20.02
C TYR A 32 10.90 -13.00 -21.11
N SER A 33 11.22 -13.77 -22.16
CA SER A 33 12.02 -13.27 -23.29
C SER A 33 11.36 -12.10 -24.01
N LEU A 34 10.03 -12.09 -24.08
CA LEU A 34 9.26 -10.94 -24.58
C LEU A 34 9.39 -9.72 -23.66
N ALA A 35 9.26 -9.91 -22.35
CA ALA A 35 9.44 -8.83 -21.36
C ALA A 35 10.84 -8.22 -21.46
N GLU A 36 11.88 -9.05 -21.53
CA GLU A 36 13.27 -8.63 -21.73
C GLU A 36 13.45 -7.85 -23.03
N SER A 37 12.86 -8.33 -24.14
CA SER A 37 12.92 -7.65 -25.44
C SER A 37 12.28 -6.27 -25.38
N PHE A 38 11.08 -6.14 -24.78
CA PHE A 38 10.40 -4.85 -24.62
C PHE A 38 11.15 -3.90 -23.67
N MET A 39 11.76 -4.43 -22.61
CA MET A 39 12.61 -3.64 -21.72
C MET A 39 13.82 -3.08 -22.46
N ASN A 40 14.54 -3.94 -23.20
CA ASN A 40 15.70 -3.53 -23.99
C ASN A 40 15.31 -2.49 -25.06
N GLN A 41 14.18 -2.65 -25.74
CA GLN A 41 13.66 -1.67 -26.68
C GLN A 41 13.35 -0.32 -25.99
N THR A 42 12.77 -0.36 -24.80
CA THR A 42 12.48 0.85 -24.01
C THR A 42 13.77 1.58 -23.66
N VAL A 43 14.76 0.88 -23.12
CA VAL A 43 16.09 1.43 -22.77
C VAL A 43 16.75 2.06 -23.99
N GLN A 44 16.84 1.34 -25.10
CA GLN A 44 17.49 1.84 -26.33
C GLN A 44 16.78 3.04 -26.94
N ALA A 45 15.44 3.04 -26.91
CA ALA A 45 14.64 4.13 -27.45
C ALA A 45 14.78 5.41 -26.60
N LEU A 46 14.78 5.28 -25.26
CA LEU A 46 15.01 6.39 -24.34
C LEU A 46 16.44 6.93 -24.46
N ASP A 47 17.44 6.08 -24.51
CA ASP A 47 18.85 6.48 -24.69
C ASP A 47 19.07 7.21 -26.02
N THR A 48 18.46 6.73 -27.11
CA THR A 48 18.47 7.41 -28.41
C THR A 48 17.81 8.78 -28.33
N ALA A 49 16.71 8.91 -27.59
CA ALA A 49 16.04 10.18 -27.38
C ALA A 49 16.90 11.13 -26.56
N ASP A 50 17.50 10.67 -25.45
CA ASP A 50 18.37 11.50 -24.58
C ASP A 50 19.61 11.98 -25.34
N THR A 51 20.30 11.08 -26.03
CA THR A 51 21.44 11.44 -26.87
C THR A 51 21.06 12.45 -27.94
N SER A 52 19.87 12.27 -28.56
CA SER A 52 19.34 13.22 -29.56
C SER A 52 18.90 14.55 -28.93
N MET A 53 18.61 14.61 -27.64
CA MET A 53 18.26 15.83 -26.91
C MET A 53 19.50 16.69 -26.58
N ASN A 54 20.71 16.12 -26.53
CA ASN A 54 21.92 16.83 -26.09
C ASN A 54 22.19 18.14 -26.86
N TRP A 55 21.96 18.15 -28.16
CA TRP A 55 22.14 19.37 -28.97
C TRP A 55 21.06 20.42 -28.73
N LEU A 56 19.88 20.03 -28.21
CA LEU A 56 18.78 20.94 -27.86
C LEU A 56 18.91 21.53 -26.44
N ARG A 57 19.70 20.92 -25.56
CA ARG A 57 19.85 21.37 -24.16
C ARG A 57 20.13 22.88 -24.04
N PRO A 58 21.05 23.50 -24.83
CA PRO A 58 21.26 24.94 -24.75
C PRO A 58 20.07 25.79 -25.14
N LEU A 59 19.20 25.24 -26.02
CA LEU A 59 17.96 25.92 -26.45
C LEU A 59 16.87 25.80 -25.41
N THR A 60 16.69 24.60 -24.80
CA THR A 60 15.66 24.39 -23.79
C THR A 60 15.87 25.26 -22.56
N THR A 61 17.13 25.44 -22.12
CA THR A 61 17.47 26.36 -21.02
C THR A 61 17.26 27.82 -21.35
N ARG A 62 17.48 28.24 -22.60
CA ARG A 62 17.27 29.65 -23.04
C ARG A 62 15.81 30.00 -23.27
N LEU A 63 14.93 29.03 -23.52
CA LEU A 63 13.53 29.19 -23.82
C LEU A 63 12.60 29.10 -22.62
N HIS A 64 13.15 29.00 -21.37
CA HIS A 64 12.38 28.87 -20.15
C HIS A 64 11.36 29.99 -19.92
N TRP A 65 11.59 31.18 -20.50
CA TRP A 65 10.71 32.36 -20.39
C TRP A 65 9.45 32.28 -21.27
N LEU A 66 9.37 31.31 -22.19
CA LEU A 66 8.18 31.17 -23.07
C LEU A 66 6.94 30.84 -22.24
N PRO A 67 5.85 31.61 -22.32
CA PRO A 67 4.63 31.35 -21.62
C PRO A 67 4.09 29.95 -21.96
N GLN A 68 3.57 29.23 -20.97
CA GLN A 68 2.93 27.91 -21.06
C GLN A 68 3.83 26.73 -21.41
N ILE A 69 4.87 26.90 -22.22
CA ILE A 69 5.73 25.76 -22.65
C ILE A 69 7.17 25.85 -22.14
N GLY A 70 7.64 27.03 -21.73
CA GLY A 70 9.03 27.26 -21.31
C GLY A 70 9.46 26.36 -20.15
N PRO A 71 8.70 26.29 -19.04
CA PRO A 71 9.02 25.39 -17.93
C PRO A 71 9.06 23.91 -18.36
N THR A 72 8.12 23.47 -19.20
CA THR A 72 8.09 22.10 -19.73
C THR A 72 9.31 21.79 -20.59
N LEU A 73 9.72 22.73 -21.44
CA LEU A 73 10.93 22.57 -22.25
C LEU A 73 12.19 22.51 -21.39
N SER A 74 12.25 23.28 -20.31
CA SER A 74 13.39 23.26 -19.37
C SER A 74 13.46 21.94 -18.60
N ALA A 75 12.34 21.35 -18.21
CA ALA A 75 12.26 20.09 -17.48
C ALA A 75 12.53 18.86 -18.39
N ALA A 76 12.28 18.95 -19.70
CA ALA A 76 12.32 17.84 -20.63
C ALA A 76 13.67 17.06 -20.63
N PRO A 77 14.86 17.71 -20.65
CA PRO A 77 16.12 16.98 -20.59
C PRO A 77 16.30 16.15 -19.31
N THR A 78 15.91 16.70 -18.16
CA THR A 78 15.98 16.00 -16.88
C THR A 78 15.00 14.83 -16.82
N LEU A 79 13.76 15.05 -17.25
CA LEU A 79 12.75 14.00 -17.31
C LEU A 79 13.17 12.84 -18.23
N LEU A 80 13.77 13.16 -19.37
CA LEU A 80 14.25 12.12 -20.30
C LEU A 80 15.42 11.36 -19.71
N HIS A 81 16.38 12.04 -19.10
CA HIS A 81 17.51 11.41 -18.43
C HIS A 81 17.07 10.49 -17.28
N VAL A 82 16.16 10.95 -16.45
CA VAL A 82 15.52 10.13 -15.41
C VAL A 82 14.81 8.92 -16.02
N GLY A 83 14.12 9.09 -17.14
CA GLY A 83 13.51 7.96 -17.87
C GLY A 83 14.51 6.90 -18.28
N VAL A 84 15.69 7.29 -18.78
CA VAL A 84 16.78 6.37 -19.13
C VAL A 84 17.29 5.62 -17.89
N GLN A 85 17.51 6.34 -16.79
CA GLN A 85 17.98 5.74 -15.53
C GLN A 85 16.96 4.73 -14.99
N LEU A 86 15.68 5.09 -14.93
CA LEU A 86 14.62 4.20 -14.46
C LEU A 86 14.47 2.95 -15.34
N ALA A 87 14.55 3.10 -16.65
CA ALA A 87 14.52 1.96 -17.54
C ALA A 87 15.75 1.03 -17.34
N GLY A 88 16.94 1.61 -17.09
CA GLY A 88 18.15 0.85 -16.74
C GLY A 88 18.00 0.08 -15.42
N ILE A 89 17.45 0.72 -14.38
CA ILE A 89 17.15 0.09 -13.09
C ILE A 89 16.13 -1.05 -13.26
N GLY A 90 15.05 -0.79 -14.02
CA GLY A 90 14.05 -1.81 -14.33
C GLY A 90 14.63 -3.01 -15.07
N ASN A 91 15.55 -2.78 -15.99
CA ASN A 91 16.25 -3.86 -16.71
C ASN A 91 17.13 -4.70 -15.76
N GLN A 92 17.89 -4.05 -14.89
CA GLN A 92 18.69 -4.74 -13.87
C GLN A 92 17.82 -5.58 -12.94
N PHE A 93 16.68 -5.01 -12.50
CA PHE A 93 15.72 -5.71 -11.66
C PHE A 93 15.12 -6.93 -12.38
N LEU A 94 14.74 -6.80 -13.65
CA LEU A 94 14.18 -7.89 -14.45
C LEU A 94 15.16 -9.06 -14.55
N ILE A 95 16.45 -8.78 -14.83
CA ILE A 95 17.50 -9.80 -14.94
C ILE A 95 17.69 -10.54 -13.59
N VAL A 96 17.77 -9.81 -12.50
CA VAL A 96 17.98 -10.41 -11.17
C VAL A 96 16.77 -11.20 -10.69
N ALA A 97 15.58 -10.76 -11.06
CA ALA A 97 14.31 -11.38 -10.69
C ALA A 97 13.94 -12.60 -11.57
N GLU A 98 14.65 -12.84 -12.67
CA GLU A 98 14.37 -13.90 -13.64
C GLU A 98 14.06 -15.28 -13.01
N PRO A 99 14.90 -15.83 -12.09
CA PRO A 99 14.67 -17.16 -11.54
C PRO A 99 13.32 -17.28 -10.80
N GLN A 100 12.91 -16.21 -10.10
CA GLN A 100 11.66 -16.19 -9.35
C GLN A 100 10.45 -15.89 -10.22
N LEU A 101 10.62 -15.07 -11.25
CA LEU A 101 9.56 -14.77 -12.20
C LEU A 101 9.15 -16.01 -13.01
N LYS A 102 10.11 -16.92 -13.28
CA LYS A 102 9.89 -18.17 -14.02
C LYS A 102 9.38 -19.31 -13.14
N GLN A 103 9.73 -19.35 -11.86
CA GLN A 103 9.39 -20.46 -10.96
C GLN A 103 8.02 -20.33 -10.27
N THR A 104 7.46 -19.14 -10.19
CA THR A 104 6.20 -18.90 -9.48
C THR A 104 4.99 -19.21 -10.35
N THR A 105 4.17 -20.16 -9.90
CA THR A 105 2.85 -20.47 -10.49
C THR A 105 1.74 -19.54 -10.04
N GLU A 106 2.03 -18.56 -9.16
CA GLU A 106 1.02 -17.72 -8.52
C GLU A 106 0.77 -16.39 -9.24
N SER A 107 -0.50 -16.06 -9.38
CA SER A 107 -0.95 -14.94 -10.21
C SER A 107 -0.87 -13.57 -9.52
N ALA A 108 -0.90 -13.48 -8.18
CA ALA A 108 -0.92 -12.21 -7.48
C ALA A 108 0.49 -11.63 -7.31
N ALA A 109 0.70 -10.39 -7.79
CA ALA A 109 1.99 -9.70 -7.69
C ALA A 109 2.49 -9.54 -6.24
N ILE A 110 1.57 -9.42 -5.28
CA ILE A 110 1.91 -9.25 -3.87
C ILE A 110 2.53 -10.53 -3.25
N THR A 111 2.13 -11.71 -3.72
CA THR A 111 2.68 -12.99 -3.25
C THR A 111 4.07 -13.29 -3.81
N ARG A 112 4.44 -12.63 -4.92
CA ARG A 112 5.78 -12.74 -5.54
C ARG A 112 6.80 -11.78 -4.91
N LEU A 113 6.34 -10.70 -4.31
CA LEU A 113 7.18 -9.62 -3.80
C LEU A 113 8.26 -10.11 -2.81
N PRO A 114 7.96 -10.97 -1.80
CA PRO A 114 8.96 -11.47 -0.88
C PRO A 114 10.08 -12.26 -1.55
N LEU A 115 9.72 -13.13 -2.50
CA LEU A 115 10.67 -13.96 -3.25
C LEU A 115 11.55 -13.11 -4.17
N LEU A 116 10.95 -12.11 -4.83
CA LEU A 116 11.68 -11.16 -5.67
C LEU A 116 12.68 -10.34 -4.86
N LEU A 117 12.28 -9.85 -3.68
CA LEU A 117 13.16 -9.09 -2.80
C LEU A 117 14.29 -9.95 -2.21
N ALA A 118 13.99 -11.18 -1.81
CA ALA A 118 15.00 -12.10 -1.32
C ALA A 118 16.07 -12.43 -2.40
N SER A 119 15.66 -12.58 -3.66
CA SER A 119 16.59 -12.86 -4.77
C SER A 119 17.44 -11.66 -5.17
N THR A 120 16.94 -10.46 -4.94
CA THR A 120 17.63 -9.21 -5.29
C THR A 120 18.56 -8.70 -4.18
N SER A 121 18.59 -9.34 -3.01
CA SER A 121 19.25 -8.87 -1.78
C SER A 121 20.69 -8.41 -1.98
N GLN A 122 21.50 -9.10 -2.79
CA GLN A 122 22.90 -8.72 -3.05
C GLN A 122 23.06 -7.43 -3.87
N LYS A 123 22.08 -7.09 -4.71
CA LYS A 123 22.08 -5.87 -5.57
C LYS A 123 21.25 -4.73 -5.00
N LEU A 124 20.53 -4.97 -3.92
CA LEU A 124 19.66 -3.96 -3.31
C LEU A 124 20.37 -2.65 -2.93
N PRO A 125 21.58 -2.65 -2.32
CA PRO A 125 22.26 -1.40 -2.00
C PRO A 125 22.61 -0.56 -3.23
N GLU A 126 22.99 -1.20 -4.34
CA GLU A 126 23.29 -0.51 -5.59
C GLU A 126 22.01 0.08 -6.21
N LEU A 127 20.92 -0.68 -6.24
CA LEU A 127 19.62 -0.23 -6.74
C LEU A 127 19.05 0.90 -5.86
N GLU A 128 19.20 0.80 -4.54
CA GLU A 128 18.80 1.86 -3.61
C GLU A 128 19.54 3.17 -3.90
N GLY A 129 20.86 3.12 -4.09
CA GLY A 129 21.66 4.28 -4.46
C GLY A 129 21.20 4.92 -5.77
N GLN A 130 20.98 4.11 -6.81
CA GLN A 130 20.51 4.60 -8.11
C GLN A 130 19.11 5.24 -8.02
N ILE A 131 18.19 4.66 -7.27
CA ILE A 131 16.84 5.21 -7.06
C ILE A 131 16.89 6.49 -6.21
N ALA A 132 17.77 6.56 -5.20
CA ALA A 132 17.96 7.78 -4.42
C ALA A 132 18.43 8.94 -5.30
N ASP A 133 19.35 8.69 -6.23
CA ASP A 133 19.83 9.69 -7.19
C ASP A 133 18.71 10.16 -8.10
N VAL A 134 17.88 9.23 -8.61
CA VAL A 134 16.71 9.57 -9.44
C VAL A 134 15.72 10.40 -8.64
N GLN A 135 15.44 10.04 -7.39
CA GLN A 135 14.55 10.80 -6.51
C GLN A 135 15.07 12.22 -6.28
N ALA A 136 16.36 12.37 -6.03
CA ALA A 136 16.98 13.68 -5.88
C ALA A 136 16.88 14.55 -7.15
N GLN A 137 17.10 13.97 -8.32
CA GLN A 137 16.91 14.66 -9.60
C GLN A 137 15.44 15.09 -9.81
N LEU A 138 14.47 14.22 -9.55
CA LEU A 138 13.04 14.54 -9.65
C LEU A 138 12.62 15.63 -8.66
N ALA A 139 13.21 15.70 -7.48
CA ALA A 139 12.95 16.74 -6.48
C ALA A 139 13.40 18.14 -6.94
N THR A 140 14.32 18.25 -7.90
CA THR A 140 14.71 19.54 -8.48
C THR A 140 13.67 20.12 -9.44
N LEU A 141 12.72 19.32 -9.88
CA LEU A 141 11.69 19.72 -10.84
C LEU A 141 10.45 20.26 -10.11
N SER A 142 10.08 21.52 -10.41
CA SER A 142 8.83 22.09 -9.94
C SER A 142 7.67 21.66 -10.85
N ASN A 143 6.51 21.42 -10.26
CA ASN A 143 5.26 21.19 -10.99
C ASN A 143 4.64 22.50 -11.52
N GLU A 144 5.11 23.65 -11.03
CA GLU A 144 4.57 24.96 -11.41
C GLU A 144 4.96 25.34 -12.83
N GLY A 145 3.99 25.80 -13.59
CA GLY A 145 4.19 26.26 -14.97
C GLY A 145 4.39 25.16 -16.01
N LEU A 146 4.37 23.88 -15.62
CA LEU A 146 4.37 22.79 -16.58
C LEU A 146 3.01 22.68 -17.28
N LEU A 147 3.01 22.09 -18.48
CA LEU A 147 1.77 21.67 -19.11
C LEU A 147 1.01 20.70 -18.17
N PRO A 148 -0.33 20.80 -18.04
CA PRO A 148 -1.10 20.03 -17.06
C PRO A 148 -0.88 18.52 -17.15
N SER A 149 -0.76 17.97 -18.36
CA SER A 149 -0.47 16.54 -18.56
C SER A 149 0.92 16.13 -18.04
N VAL A 150 1.93 17.01 -18.26
CA VAL A 150 3.30 16.76 -17.81
C VAL A 150 3.41 16.90 -16.29
N ALA A 151 2.75 17.91 -15.72
CA ALA A 151 2.69 18.10 -14.27
C ALA A 151 2.07 16.89 -13.56
N GLN A 152 0.98 16.35 -14.11
CA GLN A 152 0.34 15.14 -13.57
C GLN A 152 1.24 13.91 -13.67
N GLN A 153 1.91 13.72 -14.81
CA GLN A 153 2.85 12.62 -15.00
C GLN A 153 4.06 12.74 -14.07
N LEU A 154 4.60 13.95 -13.88
CA LEU A 154 5.72 14.20 -12.96
C LEU A 154 5.32 13.88 -11.52
N LYS A 155 4.13 14.27 -11.06
CA LYS A 155 3.62 13.88 -9.73
C LYS A 155 3.54 12.37 -9.57
N THR A 156 2.96 11.68 -10.53
CA THR A 156 2.84 10.22 -10.51
C THR A 156 4.22 9.55 -10.49
N LEU A 157 5.17 10.08 -11.24
CA LEU A 157 6.53 9.56 -11.29
C LEU A 157 7.28 9.79 -9.97
N GLN A 158 7.22 11.01 -9.42
CA GLN A 158 7.81 11.34 -8.11
C GLN A 158 7.24 10.42 -7.02
N ALA A 159 5.95 10.21 -7.04
CA ALA A 159 5.22 9.32 -6.17
C ALA A 159 5.72 7.88 -6.28
N GLY A 160 5.72 7.33 -7.49
CA GLY A 160 6.15 5.95 -7.74
C GLY A 160 7.59 5.70 -7.36
N VAL A 161 8.51 6.64 -7.66
CA VAL A 161 9.93 6.55 -7.29
C VAL A 161 10.12 6.59 -5.78
N ALA A 162 9.42 7.47 -5.08
CA ALA A 162 9.51 7.55 -3.62
C ALA A 162 8.99 6.26 -2.94
N LEU A 163 7.88 5.70 -3.43
CA LEU A 163 7.35 4.43 -2.94
C LEU A 163 8.32 3.27 -3.21
N PHE A 164 8.89 3.21 -4.41
CA PHE A 164 9.86 2.17 -4.77
C PHE A 164 11.14 2.28 -3.93
N HIS A 165 11.64 3.50 -3.70
CA HIS A 165 12.78 3.74 -2.80
C HIS A 165 12.48 3.29 -1.36
N ALA A 166 11.29 3.61 -0.84
CA ALA A 166 10.86 3.14 0.48
C ALA A 166 10.77 1.61 0.55
N ALA A 167 10.25 0.96 -0.50
CA ALA A 167 10.19 -0.49 -0.60
C ALA A 167 11.59 -1.13 -0.62
N LEU A 168 12.55 -0.55 -1.35
CA LEU A 168 13.94 -1.01 -1.35
C LEU A 168 14.59 -0.90 0.03
N LYS A 169 14.38 0.19 0.76
CA LYS A 169 14.88 0.35 2.14
C LYS A 169 14.32 -0.68 3.12
N LEU A 170 13.09 -1.13 2.88
CA LEU A 170 12.45 -2.15 3.70
C LEU A 170 12.74 -3.58 3.21
N SER A 171 13.44 -3.74 2.10
CA SER A 171 13.61 -5.02 1.42
C SER A 171 14.27 -6.10 2.27
N ASP A 172 15.21 -5.73 3.14
CA ASP A 172 15.85 -6.68 4.05
C ASP A 172 14.89 -7.19 5.14
N GLN A 173 13.87 -6.41 5.49
CA GLN A 173 12.90 -6.75 6.52
C GLN A 173 11.62 -7.36 5.94
N LEU A 174 11.27 -7.00 4.71
CA LEU A 174 10.03 -7.46 4.07
C LEU A 174 9.88 -8.99 3.98
N PRO A 175 10.92 -9.79 3.67
CA PRO A 175 10.79 -11.24 3.70
C PRO A 175 10.35 -11.76 5.06
N ASN A 176 10.92 -11.24 6.14
CA ASN A 176 10.53 -11.62 7.50
C ASN A 176 9.11 -11.17 7.82
N VAL A 177 8.77 -9.89 7.52
CA VAL A 177 7.44 -9.33 7.72
C VAL A 177 6.37 -10.08 6.93
N LEU A 178 6.70 -10.56 5.74
CA LEU A 178 5.80 -11.34 4.89
C LEU A 178 5.82 -12.86 5.17
N GLY A 179 6.53 -13.27 6.20
CA GLY A 179 6.52 -14.67 6.67
C GLY A 179 7.24 -15.64 5.74
N ASN A 180 8.35 -15.24 5.11
CA ASN A 180 9.07 -16.08 4.16
C ASN A 180 9.59 -17.38 4.77
N GLU A 181 10.13 -17.33 6.00
CA GLU A 181 10.71 -18.50 6.69
C GLU A 181 9.77 -19.10 7.72
N GLN A 182 8.95 -18.28 8.37
CA GLN A 182 8.02 -18.67 9.42
C GLN A 182 6.75 -17.86 9.37
N ARG A 183 5.67 -18.42 9.91
CA ARG A 183 4.40 -17.70 10.01
C ARG A 183 4.57 -16.46 10.88
N GLN A 184 4.09 -15.32 10.38
CA GLN A 184 4.02 -14.07 11.11
C GLN A 184 2.58 -13.79 11.50
N ARG A 185 2.37 -13.37 12.74
CA ARG A 185 1.06 -12.98 13.28
C ARG A 185 1.07 -11.52 13.65
N TYR A 186 0.10 -10.79 13.11
CA TYR A 186 -0.05 -9.37 13.37
C TYR A 186 -1.38 -9.10 14.05
N LEU A 187 -1.29 -8.34 15.15
CA LEU A 187 -2.47 -7.78 15.79
C LEU A 187 -2.89 -6.53 15.02
N VAL A 188 -4.08 -6.57 14.42
CA VAL A 188 -4.63 -5.44 13.66
C VAL A 188 -5.58 -4.67 14.56
N LEU A 189 -5.28 -3.40 14.82
CA LEU A 189 -6.09 -2.49 15.61
C LEU A 189 -6.86 -1.55 14.67
N VAL A 190 -8.16 -1.77 14.51
CA VAL A 190 -9.02 -0.94 13.66
C VAL A 190 -9.53 0.24 14.47
N GLN A 191 -9.19 1.45 14.05
CA GLN A 191 -9.43 2.69 14.78
C GLN A 191 -10.57 3.49 14.16
N ASN A 192 -11.48 3.97 15.01
CA ASN A 192 -12.54 4.90 14.63
C ASN A 192 -12.09 6.35 14.93
N ASN A 193 -11.62 7.06 13.90
CA ASN A 193 -11.17 8.45 14.03
C ASN A 193 -12.28 9.49 14.22
N TYR A 194 -13.55 9.07 14.30
CA TYR A 194 -14.65 9.91 14.82
C TYR A 194 -14.73 9.91 16.35
N GLU A 195 -14.04 8.98 17.01
CA GLU A 195 -13.86 8.92 18.46
C GLU A 195 -12.37 9.10 18.77
N LEU A 196 -11.94 10.37 18.89
CA LEU A 196 -10.52 10.70 18.98
C LEU A 196 -9.80 9.99 20.15
N ARG A 197 -8.63 9.46 19.84
CA ARG A 197 -7.60 9.00 20.76
C ARG A 197 -6.25 9.54 20.32
N ALA A 198 -5.24 9.46 21.16
CA ALA A 198 -3.94 10.08 20.93
C ALA A 198 -3.23 9.53 19.65
N SER A 199 -3.43 8.27 19.29
CA SER A 199 -2.82 7.66 18.10
C SER A 199 -3.82 7.44 16.94
N GLY A 200 -4.88 8.23 16.83
CA GLY A 200 -5.80 8.19 15.69
C GLY A 200 -7.27 8.10 16.07
N GLY A 201 -7.74 7.04 16.74
CA GLY A 201 -9.13 6.89 17.11
C GLY A 201 -9.36 5.72 18.07
N PHE A 202 -10.59 5.62 18.61
CA PHE A 202 -10.97 4.50 19.46
C PHE A 202 -10.81 3.16 18.72
N ILE A 203 -10.16 2.18 19.36
CA ILE A 203 -10.02 0.84 18.79
C ILE A 203 -11.37 0.15 18.79
N THR A 204 -12.02 0.12 17.64
CA THR A 204 -13.40 -0.39 17.50
C THR A 204 -13.45 -1.87 17.17
N ALA A 205 -12.40 -2.40 16.56
CA ALA A 205 -12.26 -3.83 16.29
C ALA A 205 -10.80 -4.24 16.38
N ILE A 206 -10.59 -5.52 16.61
CA ILE A 206 -9.29 -6.17 16.73
C ILE A 206 -9.28 -7.35 15.77
N GLY A 207 -8.18 -7.51 15.04
CA GLY A 207 -7.98 -8.64 14.14
C GLY A 207 -6.67 -9.35 14.41
N LEU A 208 -6.64 -10.64 14.17
CA LEU A 208 -5.42 -11.45 14.09
C LEU A 208 -5.18 -11.84 12.64
N LEU A 209 -4.15 -11.24 12.04
CA LEU A 209 -3.70 -11.51 10.69
C LEU A 209 -2.53 -12.49 10.74
N THR A 210 -2.64 -13.63 10.04
CA THR A 210 -1.53 -14.59 9.89
C THR A 210 -1.05 -14.55 8.44
N VAL A 211 0.25 -14.33 8.27
CA VAL A 211 0.93 -14.28 6.97
C VAL A 211 2.00 -15.38 6.90
N TYR A 212 2.09 -16.05 5.77
CA TYR A 212 3.12 -17.05 5.49
C TYR A 212 3.44 -17.07 3.98
N GLU A 213 4.71 -17.07 3.62
CA GLU A 213 5.18 -17.02 2.21
C GLU A 213 4.51 -15.91 1.39
N GLY A 214 4.35 -14.73 1.98
CA GLY A 214 3.68 -13.58 1.34
C GLY A 214 2.17 -13.70 1.19
N LYS A 215 1.56 -14.75 1.71
CA LYS A 215 0.11 -15.00 1.65
C LYS A 215 -0.55 -14.74 2.98
N VAL A 216 -1.75 -14.18 2.93
CA VAL A 216 -2.62 -14.17 4.10
C VAL A 216 -3.21 -15.57 4.27
N ILE A 217 -2.83 -16.23 5.35
CA ILE A 217 -3.33 -17.58 5.71
C ILE A 217 -4.67 -17.48 6.40
N SER A 218 -4.81 -16.54 7.35
CA SER A 218 -6.08 -16.26 8.04
C SER A 218 -6.16 -14.80 8.46
N PHE A 219 -7.37 -14.31 8.56
CA PHE A 219 -7.68 -13.05 9.22
C PHE A 219 -8.96 -13.23 10.02
N GLU A 220 -8.86 -13.12 11.33
CA GLU A 220 -9.96 -13.25 12.27
C GLU A 220 -10.15 -11.89 12.94
N ALA A 221 -11.30 -11.26 12.75
CA ALA A 221 -11.61 -9.97 13.32
C ALA A 221 -12.85 -10.07 14.23
N GLN A 222 -12.86 -9.27 15.29
CA GLN A 222 -13.95 -9.20 16.26
C GLN A 222 -14.12 -7.78 16.79
N ASP A 223 -15.28 -7.52 17.41
CA ASP A 223 -15.50 -6.29 18.16
C ASP A 223 -14.48 -6.17 19.29
N SER A 224 -13.95 -4.98 19.52
CA SER A 224 -13.01 -4.73 20.62
C SER A 224 -13.61 -4.97 22.00
N TYR A 225 -14.94 -4.94 22.14
CA TYR A 225 -15.63 -5.30 23.38
C TYR A 225 -15.75 -6.80 23.60
N ASP A 226 -15.65 -7.61 22.53
CA ASP A 226 -15.67 -9.06 22.60
C ASP A 226 -14.25 -9.65 22.61
N ALA A 227 -13.23 -8.77 22.52
CA ALA A 227 -11.84 -9.18 22.63
C ALA A 227 -11.59 -9.82 24.00
N PRO A 228 -10.80 -10.91 24.06
CA PRO A 228 -10.48 -11.52 25.33
C PRO A 228 -9.65 -10.56 26.19
N ASP A 229 -10.27 -10.02 27.22
CA ASP A 229 -9.57 -9.16 28.18
C ASP A 229 -8.70 -9.97 29.17
N GLY A 230 -8.91 -11.32 29.24
CA GLY A 230 -8.17 -12.21 30.17
C GLY A 230 -8.62 -12.03 31.63
N GLU A 231 -7.88 -12.67 32.55
CA GLU A 231 -8.19 -12.65 33.98
C GLU A 231 -7.35 -11.62 34.78
N GLY A 232 -6.68 -10.67 34.11
CA GLY A 232 -5.82 -9.69 34.80
C GLY A 232 -4.54 -10.28 35.43
N PRO A 233 -3.75 -9.50 36.13
CA PRO A 233 -3.97 -8.08 36.46
C PRO A 233 -3.74 -7.17 35.24
N PHE A 234 -4.64 -6.20 35.05
CA PHE A 234 -4.49 -5.19 34.02
C PHE A 234 -3.69 -3.99 34.54
N PRO A 235 -2.91 -3.31 33.67
CA PRO A 235 -2.31 -2.05 34.03
C PRO A 235 -3.37 -1.03 34.47
N LEU A 236 -3.01 -0.20 35.44
CA LEU A 236 -3.89 0.94 35.78
C LEU A 236 -3.98 1.90 34.60
N ALA A 237 -5.18 2.36 34.33
CA ALA A 237 -5.38 3.39 33.32
C ALA A 237 -4.66 4.68 33.75
N PRO A 238 -4.16 5.50 32.79
CA PRO A 238 -3.61 6.82 33.08
C PRO A 238 -4.59 7.70 33.87
N LEU A 239 -4.08 8.53 34.80
CA LEU A 239 -4.91 9.36 35.66
C LEU A 239 -6.01 10.19 34.95
N PRO A 240 -5.76 10.78 33.74
CA PRO A 240 -6.82 11.46 33.02
C PRO A 240 -7.96 10.52 32.59
N MET A 241 -7.66 9.27 32.22
CA MET A 241 -8.69 8.30 31.87
C MET A 241 -9.51 7.89 33.08
N GLN A 242 -8.85 7.66 34.23
CA GLN A 242 -9.57 7.38 35.50
C GLN A 242 -10.49 8.54 35.87
N ARG A 243 -9.97 9.78 35.80
CA ARG A 243 -10.70 10.97 36.24
C ARG A 243 -11.85 11.39 35.34
N TYR A 244 -11.64 11.34 34.02
CA TYR A 244 -12.59 11.94 33.06
C TYR A 244 -13.38 10.91 32.27
N MET A 245 -12.88 9.68 32.15
CA MET A 245 -13.52 8.60 31.40
C MET A 245 -14.04 7.48 32.33
N HIS A 246 -13.70 7.54 33.63
CA HIS A 246 -14.04 6.52 34.61
C HIS A 246 -13.57 5.11 34.24
N ILE A 247 -12.36 5.03 33.65
CA ILE A 247 -11.69 3.80 33.26
C ILE A 247 -10.56 3.55 34.27
N ASP A 248 -10.70 2.53 35.10
CA ASP A 248 -9.72 2.21 36.16
C ASP A 248 -8.59 1.31 35.63
N SER A 249 -8.90 0.41 34.71
CA SER A 249 -7.96 -0.54 34.14
C SER A 249 -7.78 -0.33 32.64
N LEU A 250 -6.56 -0.41 32.15
CA LEU A 250 -6.25 -0.24 30.74
C LEU A 250 -6.48 -1.60 30.02
N LEU A 251 -7.50 -1.64 29.19
CA LEU A 251 -7.86 -2.78 28.38
C LEU A 251 -7.35 -2.64 26.94
N LEU A 252 -7.35 -3.74 26.19
CA LEU A 252 -6.82 -3.78 24.83
C LEU A 252 -7.44 -2.72 23.89
N ARG A 253 -8.74 -2.40 24.07
CA ARG A 253 -9.44 -1.34 23.30
C ARG A 253 -8.99 0.09 23.62
N ASP A 254 -8.25 0.29 24.73
CA ASP A 254 -7.80 1.60 25.21
C ASP A 254 -6.27 1.77 25.20
N VAL A 255 -5.51 0.77 24.70
CA VAL A 255 -4.03 0.78 24.71
C VAL A 255 -3.42 1.94 23.95
N ASN A 256 -4.16 2.53 23.01
CA ASN A 256 -3.71 3.63 22.18
C ASN A 256 -3.88 5.01 22.84
N TRP A 257 -3.74 5.06 24.15
CA TRP A 257 -3.64 6.29 24.93
C TRP A 257 -2.37 7.09 24.62
N SER A 258 -1.23 6.40 24.40
CA SER A 258 0.02 7.05 24.03
C SER A 258 -0.03 7.53 22.57
N PRO A 259 0.45 8.74 22.25
CA PRO A 259 0.66 9.17 20.85
C PRO A 259 1.82 8.43 20.17
N ASP A 260 2.69 7.78 20.96
CA ASP A 260 3.81 6.99 20.48
C ASP A 260 3.35 5.59 20.08
N LEU A 261 3.37 5.28 18.78
CA LEU A 261 2.91 3.99 18.26
C LEU A 261 3.73 2.80 18.77
N PRO A 262 5.08 2.85 18.87
CA PRO A 262 5.85 1.76 19.46
C PRO A 262 5.41 1.41 20.88
N THR A 263 5.17 2.40 21.73
CA THR A 263 4.66 2.20 23.09
C THR A 263 3.27 1.56 23.08
N THR A 264 2.37 2.05 22.25
CA THR A 264 1.03 1.48 22.06
C THR A 264 1.10 0.03 21.57
N ALA A 265 1.94 -0.24 20.57
CA ALA A 265 2.12 -1.57 20.00
C ALA A 265 2.64 -2.58 21.02
N GLN A 266 3.67 -2.21 21.79
CA GLN A 266 4.21 -3.10 22.83
C GLN A 266 3.15 -3.45 23.87
N LEU A 267 2.41 -2.45 24.36
CA LEU A 267 1.34 -2.67 25.32
C LEU A 267 0.21 -3.54 24.76
N ALA A 268 -0.14 -3.36 23.48
CA ALA A 268 -1.13 -4.19 22.81
C ALA A 268 -0.68 -5.65 22.69
N VAL A 269 0.60 -5.88 22.34
CA VAL A 269 1.21 -7.22 22.27
C VAL A 269 1.17 -7.91 23.66
N ASP A 270 1.56 -7.17 24.69
CA ASP A 270 1.63 -7.70 26.06
C ASP A 270 0.23 -8.08 26.58
N LEU A 271 -0.76 -7.20 26.42
CA LEU A 271 -2.13 -7.47 26.86
C LEU A 271 -2.80 -8.58 26.06
N TYR A 272 -2.60 -8.59 24.73
CA TYR A 272 -3.14 -9.64 23.89
C TYR A 272 -2.52 -11.01 24.22
N GLY A 273 -1.20 -11.04 24.41
CA GLY A 273 -0.48 -12.25 24.81
C GLY A 273 -0.90 -12.77 26.19
N GLN A 274 -1.09 -11.86 27.17
CA GLN A 274 -1.58 -12.19 28.50
C GLN A 274 -3.00 -12.78 28.44
N SER A 275 -3.86 -12.23 27.60
CA SER A 275 -5.27 -12.64 27.53
C SER A 275 -5.50 -13.92 26.74
N THR A 276 -4.71 -14.16 25.71
CA THR A 276 -4.91 -15.29 24.77
C THR A 276 -3.88 -16.39 24.87
N GLY A 277 -2.73 -16.14 25.49
CA GLY A 277 -1.55 -17.00 25.43
C GLY A 277 -0.85 -17.02 24.07
N LEU A 278 -1.30 -16.23 23.09
CA LEU A 278 -0.75 -16.19 21.74
C LEU A 278 0.30 -15.07 21.64
N ARG A 279 1.44 -15.43 21.05
CA ARG A 279 2.45 -14.45 20.67
C ARG A 279 2.09 -13.86 19.29
N VAL A 280 2.18 -12.54 19.18
CA VAL A 280 2.11 -11.80 17.91
C VAL A 280 3.47 -11.16 17.63
N ASP A 281 3.80 -11.03 16.33
CA ASP A 281 5.12 -10.60 15.88
C ASP A 281 5.14 -9.09 15.56
N GLY A 282 3.96 -8.46 15.53
CA GLY A 282 3.82 -7.03 15.30
C GLY A 282 2.39 -6.54 15.42
N VAL A 283 2.24 -5.21 15.32
CA VAL A 283 0.95 -4.52 15.37
C VAL A 283 0.77 -3.69 14.12
N ILE A 284 -0.42 -3.75 13.54
CA ILE A 284 -0.86 -2.92 12.42
C ILE A 284 -2.02 -2.06 12.93
N THR A 285 -1.90 -0.75 12.79
CA THR A 285 -3.02 0.15 13.06
C THR A 285 -3.66 0.60 11.75
N LEU A 286 -4.98 0.58 11.70
CA LEU A 286 -5.76 0.94 10.52
C LEU A 286 -6.94 1.80 10.93
N ASP A 287 -6.96 3.07 10.51
CA ASP A 287 -8.09 3.95 10.71
C ASP A 287 -9.10 3.87 9.55
N LEU A 288 -10.21 4.60 9.67
CA LEU A 288 -11.24 4.61 8.62
C LEU A 288 -10.72 5.17 7.29
N ARG A 289 -9.76 6.10 7.32
CA ARG A 289 -9.14 6.59 6.08
C ARG A 289 -8.30 5.52 5.40
N GLY A 290 -7.54 4.75 6.17
CA GLY A 290 -6.82 3.59 5.65
C GLY A 290 -7.77 2.54 5.04
N VAL A 291 -8.92 2.28 5.67
CA VAL A 291 -9.96 1.40 5.10
C VAL A 291 -10.49 1.97 3.78
N GLU A 292 -10.79 3.28 3.69
CA GLU A 292 -11.20 3.91 2.43
C GLU A 292 -10.17 3.71 1.32
N LEU A 293 -8.87 3.91 1.61
CA LEU A 293 -7.79 3.74 0.63
C LEU A 293 -7.68 2.29 0.14
N PHE A 294 -7.81 1.31 1.04
CA PHE A 294 -7.86 -0.10 0.63
C PHE A 294 -9.07 -0.40 -0.26
N VAL A 295 -10.24 0.12 0.11
CA VAL A 295 -11.44 -0.04 -0.71
C VAL A 295 -11.27 0.66 -2.05
N GLU A 296 -10.71 1.88 -2.11
CA GLU A 296 -10.42 2.62 -3.34
C GLU A 296 -9.54 1.80 -4.30
N ALA A 297 -8.51 1.16 -3.78
CA ALA A 297 -7.60 0.34 -4.57
C ALA A 297 -8.24 -0.95 -5.13
N LEU A 298 -9.23 -1.50 -4.42
CA LEU A 298 -9.76 -2.85 -4.66
C LEU A 298 -11.24 -2.88 -5.09
N GLN A 299 -11.91 -1.73 -5.11
CA GLN A 299 -13.34 -1.60 -5.44
C GLN A 299 -13.70 -2.03 -6.88
N PRO A 300 -14.96 -2.36 -7.13
CA PRO A 300 -16.03 -2.52 -6.15
C PRO A 300 -15.93 -3.84 -5.39
N LEU A 301 -16.38 -3.84 -4.11
CA LEU A 301 -16.37 -5.03 -3.27
C LEU A 301 -17.79 -5.53 -3.02
N SER A 302 -17.99 -6.82 -3.19
CA SER A 302 -19.24 -7.48 -2.79
C SER A 302 -19.10 -8.01 -1.37
N VAL A 303 -19.91 -7.50 -0.45
CA VAL A 303 -19.92 -7.91 0.97
C VAL A 303 -21.22 -8.64 1.26
N PRO A 304 -21.18 -9.87 1.79
CA PRO A 304 -22.39 -10.63 2.12
C PRO A 304 -23.33 -9.84 3.02
N GLY A 305 -24.61 -9.86 2.71
CA GLY A 305 -25.63 -9.13 3.47
C GLY A 305 -25.75 -7.63 3.14
N ASN A 306 -24.87 -7.09 2.30
CA ASN A 306 -24.98 -5.72 1.82
C ASN A 306 -25.57 -5.72 0.38
N PRO A 307 -26.72 -5.04 0.14
CA PRO A 307 -27.37 -5.07 -1.18
C PRO A 307 -26.59 -4.29 -2.25
N GLU A 308 -25.78 -3.32 -1.86
CA GLU A 308 -24.99 -2.48 -2.76
C GLU A 308 -23.51 -2.82 -2.66
N PRO A 309 -22.75 -2.76 -3.76
CA PRO A 309 -21.30 -2.90 -3.72
C PRO A 309 -20.66 -1.83 -2.84
N ILE A 310 -19.66 -2.22 -2.08
CA ILE A 310 -18.86 -1.30 -1.27
C ILE A 310 -17.83 -0.61 -2.15
N THR A 311 -17.78 0.70 -2.05
CA THR A 311 -16.84 1.61 -2.73
C THR A 311 -16.21 2.55 -1.72
N ALA A 312 -15.13 3.23 -2.08
CA ALA A 312 -14.50 4.24 -1.23
C ALA A 312 -15.49 5.35 -0.80
N GLN A 313 -16.44 5.70 -1.67
CA GLN A 313 -17.44 6.74 -1.41
C GLN A 313 -18.49 6.34 -0.38
N ASN A 314 -18.78 5.04 -0.23
CA ASN A 314 -19.87 4.60 0.65
C ASN A 314 -19.41 3.78 1.87
N VAL A 315 -18.18 3.26 1.91
CA VAL A 315 -17.72 2.34 2.98
C VAL A 315 -17.86 2.91 4.38
N VAL A 316 -17.51 4.18 4.59
CA VAL A 316 -17.63 4.82 5.91
C VAL A 316 -19.09 5.04 6.29
N ALA A 317 -19.93 5.47 5.35
CA ALA A 317 -21.36 5.65 5.57
C ALA A 317 -22.06 4.32 5.90
N GLN A 318 -21.73 3.26 5.16
CA GLN A 318 -22.23 1.90 5.41
C GLN A 318 -21.78 1.38 6.79
N SER A 319 -20.50 1.53 7.13
CA SER A 319 -19.99 1.16 8.46
C SER A 319 -20.74 1.87 9.58
N LYS A 320 -20.94 3.19 9.46
CA LYS A 320 -21.69 3.97 10.45
C LYS A 320 -23.16 3.55 10.55
N ALA A 321 -23.80 3.28 9.41
CA ALA A 321 -25.19 2.83 9.40
C ALA A 321 -25.37 1.50 10.14
N MET A 322 -24.42 0.57 9.99
CA MET A 322 -24.43 -0.71 10.69
C MET A 322 -24.23 -0.56 12.20
N TRP A 323 -23.40 0.41 12.64
CA TRP A 323 -23.13 0.66 14.06
C TRP A 323 -24.23 1.45 14.75
N ALA A 324 -25.00 2.24 14.01
CA ALA A 324 -26.09 3.03 14.56
C ALA A 324 -27.26 2.14 14.96
N MET A 325 -27.80 2.35 16.17
CA MET A 325 -29.00 1.65 16.60
C MET A 325 -30.17 2.05 15.71
N PRO A 326 -30.82 1.08 15.03
CA PRO A 326 -32.00 1.38 14.23
C PRO A 326 -33.10 2.04 15.07
N PRO A 327 -33.82 3.05 14.56
CA PRO A 327 -34.91 3.68 15.28
C PRO A 327 -35.98 2.69 15.78
N THR A 328 -36.19 1.60 15.03
CA THR A 328 -37.14 0.53 15.38
C THR A 328 -36.76 -0.25 16.64
N LEU A 329 -35.48 -0.20 17.06
CA LEU A 329 -35.00 -0.86 18.27
C LEU A 329 -35.06 0.02 19.52
N LYS A 330 -35.36 1.33 19.40
CA LYS A 330 -35.40 2.23 20.58
C LYS A 330 -36.42 1.73 21.63
N ASP A 331 -37.57 1.29 21.16
CA ASP A 331 -38.66 0.82 21.99
C ASP A 331 -38.76 -0.72 22.06
N ALA A 332 -37.78 -1.43 21.51
CA ALA A 332 -37.75 -2.89 21.54
C ALA A 332 -37.25 -3.41 22.90
N GLY A 333 -37.67 -4.64 23.24
CA GLY A 333 -37.21 -5.31 24.46
C GLY A 333 -35.69 -5.61 24.46
N ASP A 334 -35.16 -5.84 25.67
CA ASP A 334 -33.71 -6.00 25.90
C ASP A 334 -33.07 -7.09 25.06
N ALA A 335 -33.73 -8.21 24.83
CA ALA A 335 -33.23 -9.30 23.99
C ALA A 335 -32.97 -8.88 22.54
N ALA A 336 -33.83 -8.00 21.96
CA ALA A 336 -33.61 -7.48 20.61
C ALA A 336 -32.45 -6.49 20.54
N LYS A 337 -32.31 -5.65 21.57
CA LYS A 337 -31.18 -4.72 21.72
C LYS A 337 -29.86 -5.46 21.89
N GLU A 338 -29.84 -6.51 22.73
CA GLU A 338 -28.67 -7.37 22.92
C GLU A 338 -28.26 -8.09 21.63
N LYS A 339 -29.22 -8.64 20.89
CA LYS A 339 -28.96 -9.26 19.60
C LYS A 339 -28.35 -8.28 18.62
N TRP A 340 -28.91 -7.06 18.51
CA TRP A 340 -28.33 -6.01 17.66
C TRP A 340 -26.93 -5.63 18.14
N TRP A 341 -26.72 -5.47 19.44
CA TRP A 341 -25.40 -5.12 20.01
C TRP A 341 -24.32 -6.11 19.61
N LYS A 342 -24.62 -7.41 19.65
CA LYS A 342 -23.70 -8.48 19.23
C LYS A 342 -23.43 -8.49 17.73
N GLN A 343 -24.38 -8.07 16.91
CA GLN A 343 -24.29 -8.16 15.45
C GLN A 343 -23.89 -6.85 14.75
N ARG A 344 -23.93 -5.73 15.44
CA ARG A 344 -23.69 -4.41 14.84
C ARG A 344 -22.35 -4.23 14.14
N LYS A 345 -21.36 -5.04 14.48
CA LYS A 345 -20.02 -4.98 13.91
C LYS A 345 -19.67 -6.19 13.04
N ASP A 346 -20.62 -7.08 12.76
CA ASP A 346 -20.39 -8.25 11.86
C ASP A 346 -19.93 -7.82 10.46
N PHE A 347 -20.25 -6.58 10.07
CA PHE A 347 -19.79 -5.99 8.80
C PHE A 347 -18.26 -5.89 8.69
N ILE A 348 -17.54 -5.66 9.80
CA ILE A 348 -16.08 -5.48 9.80
C ILE A 348 -15.36 -6.74 9.31
N PRO A 349 -15.58 -7.94 9.88
CA PRO A 349 -14.94 -9.17 9.39
C PRO A 349 -15.37 -9.54 7.97
N LEU A 350 -16.63 -9.26 7.59
CA LEU A 350 -17.11 -9.52 6.24
C LEU A 350 -16.43 -8.60 5.20
N LEU A 351 -16.29 -7.31 5.50
CA LEU A 351 -15.56 -6.36 4.65
C LEU A 351 -14.09 -6.75 4.54
N ALA A 352 -13.45 -7.10 5.66
CA ALA A 352 -12.06 -7.54 5.67
C ALA A 352 -11.86 -8.80 4.81
N THR A 353 -12.76 -9.77 4.91
CA THR A 353 -12.73 -10.97 4.06
C THR A 353 -12.88 -10.63 2.57
N ALA A 354 -13.79 -9.71 2.23
CA ALA A 354 -13.97 -9.26 0.85
C ALA A 354 -12.71 -8.55 0.31
N LEU A 355 -12.08 -7.69 1.11
CA LEU A 355 -10.81 -7.02 0.78
C LEU A 355 -9.69 -8.04 0.54
N LEU A 356 -9.53 -9.01 1.45
CA LEU A 356 -8.49 -10.04 1.34
C LEU A 356 -8.68 -10.93 0.12
N ASN A 357 -9.90 -11.38 -0.14
CA ASN A 357 -10.21 -12.18 -1.33
C ASN A 357 -9.90 -11.40 -2.61
N ARG A 358 -10.19 -10.09 -2.63
CA ARG A 358 -9.88 -9.24 -3.77
C ARG A 358 -8.38 -9.00 -3.92
N LEU A 359 -7.66 -8.81 -2.81
CA LEU A 359 -6.21 -8.61 -2.79
C LEU A 359 -5.45 -9.84 -3.27
N GLN A 360 -5.89 -11.03 -2.88
CA GLN A 360 -5.27 -12.32 -3.28
C GLN A 360 -5.72 -12.80 -4.65
N GLY A 361 -6.82 -12.28 -5.17
CA GLY A 361 -7.33 -12.60 -6.50
C GLY A 361 -6.54 -11.92 -7.62
N SER A 362 -6.68 -12.44 -8.84
CA SER A 362 -6.05 -11.90 -10.07
C SER A 362 -6.52 -10.49 -10.47
N GLY A 363 -7.45 -9.89 -9.74
CA GLY A 363 -8.04 -8.59 -10.06
C GLY A 363 -7.46 -7.39 -9.29
N ALA A 364 -6.50 -7.60 -8.38
CA ALA A 364 -5.84 -6.50 -7.68
C ALA A 364 -4.71 -5.93 -8.54
N SER A 365 -4.86 -4.66 -8.97
CA SER A 365 -3.79 -3.93 -9.64
C SER A 365 -2.80 -3.39 -8.62
N THR A 366 -1.53 -3.81 -8.71
CA THR A 366 -0.44 -3.26 -7.88
C THR A 366 -0.31 -1.74 -8.04
N THR A 367 -0.57 -1.23 -9.25
CA THR A 367 -0.58 0.22 -9.53
C THR A 367 -1.72 0.92 -8.79
N ALA A 368 -2.93 0.33 -8.77
CA ALA A 368 -4.07 0.90 -8.05
C ALA A 368 -3.81 0.95 -6.53
N ILE A 369 -3.24 -0.12 -5.97
CA ILE A 369 -2.84 -0.17 -4.56
C ILE A 369 -1.79 0.92 -4.28
N ALA A 370 -0.71 0.99 -5.06
CA ALA A 370 0.32 2.00 -4.91
C ALA A 370 -0.24 3.43 -5.00
N THR A 371 -1.14 3.69 -5.94
CA THR A 371 -1.75 5.02 -6.13
C THR A 371 -2.69 5.41 -4.98
N ALA A 372 -3.41 4.46 -4.39
CA ALA A 372 -4.34 4.73 -3.30
C ALA A 372 -3.63 5.12 -2.00
N PHE A 373 -2.41 4.60 -1.77
CA PHE A 373 -1.62 4.88 -0.56
C PHE A 373 -0.61 6.03 -0.71
N TYR A 374 -0.60 6.68 -1.83
CA TYR A 374 0.28 7.81 -2.11
C TYR A 374 -0.49 9.13 -2.23
#